data_f1d1cc4ae889f4af3d2d3f51a01450e4
#
_entry.id   f1d1cc4ae889f4af3d2d3f51a01450e4
#
_cell.length_a   1.000
_cell.length_b   1.000
_cell.length_c   1.000
_cell.angle_alpha   90.00
_cell.angle_beta   90.00
_cell.angle_gamma   90.00
#
_symmetry.space_group_name_H-M   'P 1'
#
loop_
_entity.id
_entity.type
_entity.pdbx_description
1 polymer ?
#
loop_
_entity_poly.entity_id
_entity_poly.type
_entity_poly.pdbx_seq_one_letter_code
_entity_poly.pdbx_strand_id
1 'polypeptide(L)'
;MVQCKACLYTTSHPFGLTLIDGLCSGCVTHNEKYRIDWILKNQELENIANWAKSKSNTYDCVVPVVGDAEDYYVISKVLDLGLNPLIVSVNSYFLNNIGWSNLQNLISHYDLDSWIYNPEIQT
;
A
#
# COMPACT_ATOMS: atom_id res chain seq x y z
N MET A 1 -21.41 23.29 -12.27
CA MET A 1 -20.86 22.04 -11.71
C MET A 1 -21.04 20.96 -12.77
N VAL A 2 -19.96 20.35 -13.21
CA VAL A 2 -20.00 19.29 -14.25
C VAL A 2 -19.68 17.97 -13.57
N GLN A 3 -20.41 16.92 -13.94
CA GLN A 3 -20.27 15.58 -13.38
C GLN A 3 -19.54 14.65 -14.35
N CYS A 4 -18.73 13.74 -13.81
CA CYS A 4 -18.09 12.68 -14.59
C CYS A 4 -19.16 11.75 -15.19
N LYS A 5 -18.99 11.36 -16.46
CA LYS A 5 -19.92 10.45 -17.16
C LYS A 5 -19.87 8.99 -16.63
N ALA A 6 -18.79 8.60 -15.96
CA ALA A 6 -18.57 7.22 -15.50
C ALA A 6 -18.73 7.02 -13.99
N CYS A 7 -18.62 8.08 -13.20
CA CYS A 7 -18.80 8.01 -11.74
C CYS A 7 -19.60 9.23 -11.24
N LEU A 8 -19.89 9.26 -9.94
CA LEU A 8 -20.72 10.32 -9.34
C LEU A 8 -19.94 11.60 -8.98
N TYR A 9 -18.62 11.62 -9.11
CA TYR A 9 -17.81 12.78 -8.75
C TYR A 9 -18.04 13.97 -9.67
N THR A 10 -17.95 15.16 -9.09
CA THR A 10 -18.15 16.44 -9.79
C THR A 10 -16.89 17.28 -9.75
N THR A 11 -16.79 18.31 -10.59
CA THR A 11 -15.68 19.28 -10.61
C THR A 11 -15.53 20.07 -9.30
N SER A 12 -16.49 20.00 -8.38
CA SER A 12 -16.39 20.60 -7.04
C SER A 12 -15.76 19.70 -5.99
N HIS A 13 -15.16 18.58 -6.39
CA HIS A 13 -14.44 17.72 -5.47
C HIS A 13 -13.29 18.49 -4.79
N PRO A 14 -13.10 18.37 -3.45
CA PRO A 14 -12.14 19.19 -2.70
C PRO A 14 -10.69 19.10 -3.20
N PHE A 15 -10.30 17.98 -3.80
CA PHE A 15 -8.97 17.79 -4.38
C PHE A 15 -8.86 18.19 -5.86
N GLY A 16 -9.88 18.86 -6.43
CA GLY A 16 -9.88 19.34 -7.80
C GLY A 16 -9.83 18.19 -8.82
N LEU A 17 -10.99 17.79 -9.37
CA LEU A 17 -11.04 16.82 -10.45
C LEU A 17 -11.02 17.52 -11.79
N THR A 18 -10.05 17.15 -12.64
CA THR A 18 -10.07 17.52 -14.05
C THR A 18 -10.92 16.52 -14.84
N LEU A 19 -11.64 17.03 -15.84
CA LEU A 19 -12.40 16.19 -16.77
C LEU A 19 -11.69 16.17 -18.12
N ILE A 20 -11.45 14.97 -18.64
CA ILE A 20 -10.91 14.69 -19.98
C ILE A 20 -12.00 13.95 -20.75
N ASP A 21 -12.54 14.55 -21.80
CA ASP A 21 -13.65 14.01 -22.61
C ASP A 21 -14.88 13.60 -21.78
N GLY A 22 -15.10 14.31 -20.67
CA GLY A 22 -16.21 14.07 -19.75
C GLY A 22 -15.95 12.97 -18.71
N LEU A 23 -14.76 12.40 -18.64
CA LEU A 23 -14.33 11.48 -17.60
C LEU A 23 -13.42 12.19 -16.61
N CYS A 24 -13.57 11.94 -15.33
CA CYS A 24 -12.63 12.45 -14.33
C CYS A 24 -11.27 11.74 -14.41
N SER A 25 -10.21 12.40 -13.96
CA SER A 25 -8.86 11.85 -13.92
C SER A 25 -8.79 10.47 -13.26
N GLY A 26 -9.54 10.25 -12.18
CA GLY A 26 -9.63 8.94 -11.52
C GLY A 26 -10.20 7.84 -12.42
N CYS A 27 -11.27 8.12 -13.18
CA CYS A 27 -11.84 7.16 -14.14
C CYS A 27 -10.90 6.89 -15.31
N VAL A 28 -10.21 7.91 -15.80
CA VAL A 28 -9.20 7.75 -16.87
C VAL A 28 -8.09 6.81 -16.40
N THR A 29 -7.49 7.10 -15.24
CA THR A 29 -6.43 6.25 -14.67
C THR A 29 -6.94 4.83 -14.34
N HIS A 30 -8.18 4.71 -13.85
CA HIS A 30 -8.77 3.38 -13.62
C HIS A 30 -8.88 2.56 -14.90
N ASN A 31 -9.28 3.18 -16.02
CA ASN A 31 -9.38 2.50 -17.32
C ASN A 31 -8.02 2.04 -17.86
N GLU A 32 -6.94 2.73 -17.50
CA GLU A 32 -5.58 2.31 -17.91
C GLU A 32 -5.18 0.97 -17.30
N LYS A 33 -5.74 0.59 -16.13
CA LYS A 33 -5.47 -0.70 -15.48
C LYS A 33 -5.86 -1.90 -16.34
N TYR A 34 -6.84 -1.75 -17.24
CA TYR A 34 -7.26 -2.81 -18.17
C TYR A 34 -6.27 -3.05 -19.30
N ARG A 35 -5.29 -2.16 -19.49
CA ARG A 35 -4.22 -2.28 -20.50
C ARG A 35 -2.94 -2.90 -19.94
N ILE A 36 -2.90 -3.13 -18.63
CA ILE A 36 -1.72 -3.70 -17.96
C ILE A 36 -1.68 -5.21 -18.22
N ASP A 37 -0.56 -5.70 -18.69
CA ASP A 37 -0.27 -7.12 -18.72
C ASP A 37 0.11 -7.59 -17.31
N TRP A 38 -0.87 -8.09 -16.59
CA TRP A 38 -0.68 -8.55 -15.20
C TRP A 38 0.17 -9.81 -15.10
N ILE A 39 0.24 -10.63 -16.15
CA ILE A 39 1.11 -11.82 -16.19
C ILE A 39 2.56 -11.37 -16.21
N LEU A 40 2.88 -10.43 -17.09
CA LEU A 40 4.22 -9.84 -17.16
C LEU A 40 4.59 -9.14 -15.83
N LYS A 41 3.66 -8.40 -15.23
CA LYS A 41 3.90 -7.73 -13.95
C LYS A 41 4.16 -8.69 -12.81
N ASN A 42 3.47 -9.82 -12.77
CA ASN A 42 3.75 -10.87 -11.78
C ASN A 42 5.15 -11.48 -11.98
N GLN A 43 5.55 -11.74 -13.22
CA GLN A 43 6.91 -12.24 -13.52
C GLN A 43 7.99 -11.23 -13.09
N GLU A 44 7.77 -9.94 -13.36
CA GLU A 44 8.68 -8.87 -12.89
C GLU A 44 8.78 -8.87 -11.36
N LEU A 45 7.66 -9.00 -10.65
CA LEU A 45 7.63 -9.06 -9.19
C LEU A 45 8.38 -10.28 -8.64
N GLU A 46 8.18 -11.47 -9.23
CA GLU A 46 8.90 -12.68 -8.86
C GLU A 46 10.42 -12.54 -9.08
N ASN A 47 10.83 -11.91 -10.16
CA ASN A 47 12.24 -11.64 -10.44
C ASN A 47 12.85 -10.71 -9.39
N ILE A 48 12.13 -9.65 -9.00
CA ILE A 48 12.56 -8.73 -7.94
C ILE A 48 12.66 -9.48 -6.60
N ALA A 49 11.67 -10.30 -6.26
CA ALA A 49 11.68 -11.09 -5.04
C ALA A 49 12.88 -12.07 -4.98
N ASN A 50 13.15 -12.76 -6.07
CA ASN A 50 14.29 -13.67 -6.17
C ASN A 50 15.63 -12.93 -6.08
N TRP A 51 15.72 -11.76 -6.70
CA TRP A 51 16.90 -10.90 -6.57
C TRP A 51 17.09 -10.44 -5.12
N ALA A 52 16.04 -9.97 -4.44
CA ALA A 52 16.10 -9.55 -3.05
C ALA A 52 16.61 -10.70 -2.14
N LYS A 53 16.01 -11.88 -2.23
CA LYS A 53 16.46 -13.08 -1.50
C LYS A 53 17.93 -13.42 -1.75
N SER A 54 18.44 -13.21 -2.95
CA SER A 54 19.83 -13.48 -3.29
C SER A 54 20.85 -12.51 -2.68
N LYS A 55 20.38 -11.34 -2.23
CA LYS A 55 21.23 -10.25 -1.70
C LYS A 55 21.14 -10.10 -0.19
N SER A 56 20.09 -10.60 0.42
CA SER A 56 19.81 -10.44 1.84
C SER A 56 20.45 -11.54 2.68
N ASN A 57 20.87 -11.17 3.91
CA ASN A 57 21.33 -12.11 4.94
C ASN A 57 20.31 -12.23 6.09
N THR A 58 19.35 -11.32 6.19
CA THR A 58 18.33 -11.28 7.25
C THR A 58 16.97 -10.97 6.66
N TYR A 59 16.68 -9.70 6.38
CA TYR A 59 15.41 -9.28 5.80
C TYR A 59 15.56 -9.02 4.29
N ASP A 60 14.66 -9.58 3.51
CA ASP A 60 14.66 -9.43 2.05
C ASP A 60 14.04 -8.11 1.60
N CYS A 61 13.12 -7.58 2.41
CA CYS A 61 12.43 -6.32 2.13
C CYS A 61 11.93 -5.66 3.40
N VAL A 62 11.50 -4.40 3.26
CA VAL A 62 10.79 -3.64 4.29
C VAL A 62 9.36 -3.45 3.84
N VAL A 63 8.40 -3.73 4.74
CA VAL A 63 6.98 -3.49 4.48
C VAL A 63 6.48 -2.41 5.43
N PRO A 64 6.15 -1.21 4.92
CA PRO A 64 5.54 -0.18 5.73
C PRO A 64 4.09 -0.53 6.04
N VAL A 65 3.65 -0.36 7.28
CA VAL A 65 2.30 -0.68 7.74
C VAL A 65 1.76 0.40 8.69
N VAL A 66 0.44 0.50 8.73
CA VAL A 66 -0.29 1.37 9.68
C VAL A 66 -1.36 0.61 10.49
N GLY A 67 -1.60 -0.66 10.17
CA GLY A 67 -2.59 -1.52 10.81
C GLY A 67 -3.93 -1.56 10.10
N ASP A 68 -3.96 -1.23 8.81
CA ASP A 68 -5.17 -1.27 7.97
C ASP A 68 -5.36 -2.64 7.29
N ALA A 69 -6.52 -2.85 6.69
CA ALA A 69 -6.87 -4.10 6.02
C ALA A 69 -5.95 -4.43 4.83
N GLU A 70 -5.49 -3.40 4.12
CA GLU A 70 -4.57 -3.53 3.00
C GLU A 70 -3.22 -4.10 3.42
N ASP A 71 -2.77 -3.80 4.63
CA ASP A 71 -1.50 -4.29 5.17
C ASP A 71 -1.49 -5.82 5.29
N TYR A 72 -2.61 -6.43 5.72
CA TYR A 72 -2.76 -7.89 5.74
C TYR A 72 -2.59 -8.51 4.36
N TYR A 73 -3.18 -7.88 3.34
CA TYR A 73 -3.04 -8.35 1.96
C TYR A 73 -1.61 -8.24 1.46
N VAL A 74 -0.95 -7.09 1.70
CA VAL A 74 0.43 -6.86 1.27
C VAL A 74 1.38 -7.85 1.94
N ILE A 75 1.30 -8.01 3.27
CA ILE A 75 2.13 -8.96 4.01
C ILE A 75 1.91 -10.38 3.51
N SER A 76 0.65 -10.81 3.35
CA SER A 76 0.34 -12.13 2.80
C SER A 76 1.02 -12.35 1.44
N LYS A 77 0.96 -11.37 0.53
CA LYS A 77 1.61 -11.46 -0.78
C LYS A 77 3.14 -11.51 -0.70
N VAL A 78 3.74 -10.75 0.20
CA VAL A 78 5.18 -10.78 0.45
C VAL A 78 5.63 -12.16 0.95
N LEU A 79 4.86 -12.74 1.88
CA LEU A 79 5.13 -14.08 2.41
C LEU A 79 4.88 -15.18 1.36
N ASP A 80 3.84 -15.06 0.53
CA ASP A 80 3.57 -15.98 -0.60
C ASP A 80 4.75 -16.03 -1.60
N LEU A 81 5.47 -14.92 -1.77
CA LEU A 81 6.69 -14.85 -2.57
C LEU A 81 7.92 -15.47 -1.87
N GLY A 82 7.77 -15.95 -0.64
CA GLY A 82 8.84 -16.52 0.17
C GLY A 82 9.86 -15.50 0.63
N LEU A 83 9.47 -14.23 0.78
CA LEU A 83 10.31 -13.17 1.32
C LEU A 83 10.24 -13.13 2.84
N ASN A 84 11.34 -12.71 3.48
CA ASN A 84 11.40 -12.42 4.92
C ASN A 84 11.36 -10.90 5.16
N PRO A 85 10.19 -10.31 5.42
CA PRO A 85 10.04 -8.86 5.56
C PRO A 85 10.39 -8.37 6.97
N LEU A 86 10.97 -7.16 7.06
CA LEU A 86 10.91 -6.35 8.26
C LEU A 86 9.69 -5.42 8.19
N ILE A 87 8.81 -5.54 9.17
CA ILE A 87 7.64 -4.64 9.28
C ILE A 87 8.09 -3.31 9.88
N VAL A 88 7.74 -2.21 9.23
CA VAL A 88 8.08 -0.87 9.73
C VAL A 88 6.82 0.00 9.81
N SER A 89 6.59 0.61 10.95
CA SER A 89 5.53 1.59 11.14
C SER A 89 6.09 2.93 11.61
N VAL A 90 5.54 4.01 11.08
CA VAL A 90 5.84 5.37 11.55
C VAL A 90 4.69 5.83 12.42
N ASN A 91 4.98 6.15 13.68
CA ASN A 91 3.98 6.74 14.55
C ASN A 91 3.63 8.15 14.08
N SER A 92 2.45 8.29 13.50
CA SER A 92 1.92 9.59 13.05
C SER A 92 1.36 10.44 14.19
N TYR A 93 1.26 9.88 15.41
CA TYR A 93 0.58 10.47 16.58
C TYR A 93 -0.94 10.67 16.42
N PHE A 94 -1.52 10.20 15.33
CA PHE A 94 -2.97 10.27 15.07
C PHE A 94 -3.70 8.94 15.29
N LEU A 95 -2.98 7.86 15.57
CA LEU A 95 -3.60 6.57 15.87
C LEU A 95 -4.31 6.64 17.23
N ASN A 96 -5.59 6.28 17.24
CA ASN A 96 -6.33 6.05 18.47
C ASN A 96 -6.03 4.63 19.02
N ASN A 97 -6.62 4.28 20.18
CA ASN A 97 -6.40 2.99 20.81
C ASN A 97 -6.78 1.79 19.91
N ILE A 98 -7.79 1.94 19.05
CA ILE A 98 -8.22 0.89 18.12
C ILE A 98 -7.17 0.73 17.02
N GLY A 99 -6.66 1.82 16.45
CA GLY A 99 -5.61 1.78 15.46
C GLY A 99 -4.33 1.13 15.99
N TRP A 100 -3.93 1.45 17.23
CA TRP A 100 -2.81 0.79 17.88
C TRP A 100 -3.05 -0.70 18.11
N SER A 101 -4.25 -1.08 18.54
CA SER A 101 -4.61 -2.50 18.69
C SER A 101 -4.59 -3.23 17.37
N ASN A 102 -5.06 -2.63 16.28
CA ASN A 102 -5.03 -3.22 14.94
C ASN A 102 -3.59 -3.45 14.47
N LEU A 103 -2.71 -2.46 14.67
CA LEU A 103 -1.28 -2.61 14.31
C LEU A 103 -0.61 -3.74 15.11
N GLN A 104 -0.86 -3.81 16.42
CA GLN A 104 -0.30 -4.88 17.26
C GLN A 104 -0.86 -6.25 16.86
N ASN A 105 -2.15 -6.35 16.55
CA ASN A 105 -2.78 -7.58 16.08
C ASN A 105 -2.19 -8.03 14.74
N LEU A 106 -1.93 -7.10 13.83
CA LEU A 106 -1.30 -7.38 12.54
C LEU A 106 0.09 -8.00 12.73
N ILE A 107 0.95 -7.35 13.53
CA ILE A 107 2.31 -7.80 13.82
C ILE A 107 2.28 -9.19 14.48
N SER A 108 1.44 -9.38 15.48
CA SER A 108 1.31 -10.64 16.21
C SER A 108 0.72 -11.77 15.36
N HIS A 109 -0.18 -11.44 14.42
CA HIS A 109 -0.82 -12.44 13.56
C HIS A 109 0.18 -13.15 12.64
N TYR A 110 1.15 -12.42 12.12
CA TYR A 110 2.16 -12.96 11.21
C TYR A 110 3.46 -13.37 11.91
N ASP A 111 3.60 -13.09 13.21
CA ASP A 111 4.82 -13.38 14.00
C ASP A 111 6.09 -12.86 13.32
N LEU A 112 6.05 -11.61 12.87
CA LEU A 112 7.11 -10.95 12.14
C LEU A 112 7.84 -9.92 13.01
N ASP A 113 9.14 -9.76 12.75
CA ASP A 113 9.92 -8.69 13.35
C ASP A 113 9.40 -7.33 12.90
N SER A 114 9.31 -6.39 13.84
CA SER A 114 8.78 -5.06 13.56
C SER A 114 9.59 -3.95 14.19
N TRP A 115 9.61 -2.81 13.53
CA TRP A 115 10.20 -1.58 14.04
C TRP A 115 9.18 -0.44 13.96
N ILE A 116 8.88 0.19 15.11
CA ILE A 116 8.01 1.37 15.19
C ILE A 116 8.89 2.61 15.41
N TYR A 117 8.93 3.47 14.41
CA TYR A 117 9.66 4.72 14.47
C TYR A 117 8.76 5.83 15.01
N ASN A 118 9.27 6.52 16.04
CA ASN A 118 8.62 7.69 16.62
C ASN A 118 9.41 8.94 16.20
N PRO A 119 8.95 9.71 15.20
CA PRO A 119 9.62 10.92 14.78
C PRO A 119 9.53 12.02 15.86
N GLU A 120 10.51 12.92 15.90
CA GLU A 120 10.44 14.11 16.73
C GLU A 120 9.31 15.02 16.25
N ILE A 121 8.48 15.47 17.18
CA ILE A 121 7.45 16.47 16.87
C ILE A 121 8.14 17.84 16.88
N GLN A 122 8.35 18.42 15.69
CA GLN A 122 8.77 19.80 15.58
C GLN A 122 7.60 20.71 15.99
N THR A 123 7.72 21.38 17.11
CA THR A 123 6.78 22.41 17.61
C THR A 123 7.07 23.75 16.97
#